data_a09603d5a164237f06dc8cb425854d00
#
_entry.id   a09603d5a164237f06dc8cb425854d00
#
_cell.length_a   1.000
_cell.length_b   1.000
_cell.length_c   1.000
_cell.angle_alpha   90.00
_cell.angle_beta   90.00
_cell.angle_gamma   90.00
#
_symmetry.space_group_name_H-M   'P 1'
#
loop_
_entity.id
_entity.type
_entity.pdbx_description
1 polymer ?
#
loop_
_entity_poly.entity_id
_entity_poly.type
_entity_poly.pdbx_seq_one_letter_code
_entity_poly.pdbx_strand_id
1 'polypeptide(L)'
;MADNDKDAVDLSSNLEHHPRRGVTVHTSWSGMLKHWPKTTLCIVSNEFCERLSYYGMRAVLTFYVINVLGFHGDLSTIFFNCFNVLCFLTPILGSIIADGYIGKFWTIFSVSIVYAIGLIILTISSFQRDQSSVHPWMDIVGLIIIAFGTGGIKPCVSAFGGDQFEKRQERMISVYFSVFYFCINAGSMIGGFIAPIFR
;
A
#
# COMPACT_ATOMS: atom_id res chain seq x y z
N MET A 1 13.79 -49.74 -33.73
CA MET A 1 12.72 -49.12 -32.95
C MET A 1 12.97 -49.35 -31.45
N ALA A 2 14.24 -49.36 -31.02
CA ALA A 2 14.65 -49.65 -29.64
C ALA A 2 15.74 -48.69 -29.10
N ASP A 3 16.03 -47.63 -29.85
CA ASP A 3 17.10 -46.67 -29.48
C ASP A 3 16.60 -45.35 -28.87
N ASN A 4 15.29 -45.12 -28.93
CA ASN A 4 14.66 -43.89 -28.45
C ASN A 4 14.27 -43.95 -26.95
N ASP A 5 14.35 -45.10 -26.31
CA ASP A 5 13.92 -45.30 -24.92
C ASP A 5 15.07 -45.14 -23.92
N LYS A 6 16.32 -45.22 -24.38
CA LYS A 6 17.50 -45.02 -23.54
C LYS A 6 17.80 -43.55 -23.30
N ASP A 7 17.54 -42.68 -24.29
CA ASP A 7 17.78 -41.28 -24.17
C ASP A 7 16.74 -40.57 -23.26
N ALA A 8 15.52 -41.11 -23.20
CA ALA A 8 14.47 -40.62 -22.30
C ALA A 8 14.74 -40.94 -20.82
N VAL A 9 15.35 -42.10 -20.55
CA VAL A 9 15.72 -42.53 -19.18
C VAL A 9 16.93 -41.76 -18.66
N ASP A 10 17.89 -41.42 -19.53
CA ASP A 10 19.08 -40.67 -19.14
C ASP A 10 18.77 -39.16 -18.90
N LEU A 11 17.77 -38.61 -19.60
CA LEU A 11 17.32 -37.23 -19.36
C LEU A 11 16.56 -37.09 -18.05
N SER A 12 15.82 -38.12 -17.63
CA SER A 12 15.10 -38.10 -16.35
C SER A 12 16.05 -38.28 -15.15
N SER A 13 17.12 -39.03 -15.27
CA SER A 13 18.11 -39.21 -14.21
C SER A 13 18.99 -37.98 -13.99
N ASN A 14 19.22 -37.15 -15.01
CA ASN A 14 19.98 -35.90 -14.91
C ASN A 14 19.15 -34.74 -14.35
N LEU A 15 17.82 -34.83 -14.34
CA LEU A 15 16.94 -33.81 -13.73
C LEU A 15 16.79 -34.01 -12.21
N GLU A 16 17.13 -35.18 -11.65
CA GLU A 16 17.01 -35.46 -10.21
C GLU A 16 18.25 -35.08 -9.37
N HIS A 17 19.37 -34.68 -9.98
CA HIS A 17 20.63 -34.47 -9.27
C HIS A 17 21.09 -33.01 -9.15
N HIS A 18 20.18 -32.02 -9.22
CA HIS A 18 20.48 -30.74 -8.59
C HIS A 18 20.08 -30.83 -7.10
N PRO A 19 21.00 -30.65 -6.14
CA PRO A 19 20.67 -30.52 -4.73
C PRO A 19 19.90 -29.20 -4.58
N ARG A 20 18.57 -29.30 -4.68
CA ARG A 20 17.68 -28.19 -4.35
C ARG A 20 17.97 -27.89 -2.88
N ARG A 21 18.60 -26.74 -2.58
CA ARG A 21 18.78 -26.25 -1.21
C ARG A 21 17.46 -26.48 -0.49
N GLY A 22 17.48 -27.37 0.52
CA GLY A 22 16.30 -27.80 1.24
C GLY A 22 15.64 -26.61 1.91
N VAL A 23 14.62 -26.07 1.26
CA VAL A 23 13.76 -25.05 1.87
C VAL A 23 12.99 -25.76 2.98
N THR A 24 13.34 -25.46 4.21
CA THR A 24 12.64 -25.99 5.38
C THR A 24 11.25 -25.35 5.47
N VAL A 25 10.21 -26.13 5.19
CA VAL A 25 8.83 -25.69 5.36
C VAL A 25 8.50 -25.71 6.85
N HIS A 26 8.44 -24.54 7.48
CA HIS A 26 8.08 -24.40 8.88
C HIS A 26 6.56 -24.49 9.06
N THR A 27 6.08 -25.62 9.61
CA THR A 27 4.66 -25.84 9.92
C THR A 27 4.29 -25.46 11.36
N SER A 28 5.28 -25.37 12.26
CA SER A 28 5.09 -24.97 13.66
C SER A 28 5.07 -23.46 13.80
N TRP A 29 4.18 -22.92 14.64
CA TRP A 29 4.08 -21.48 14.95
C TRP A 29 5.40 -20.87 15.45
N SER A 30 6.12 -21.58 16.32
CA SER A 30 7.42 -21.10 16.83
C SER A 30 8.48 -21.05 15.74
N GLY A 31 8.48 -22.03 14.83
CA GLY A 31 9.38 -22.06 13.67
C GLY A 31 9.09 -20.91 12.68
N MET A 32 7.81 -20.65 12.41
CA MET A 32 7.39 -19.55 11.54
C MET A 32 7.80 -18.19 12.11
N LEU A 33 7.55 -17.93 13.39
CA LEU A 33 7.91 -16.66 14.04
C LEU A 33 9.44 -16.43 14.07
N LYS A 34 10.23 -17.49 14.29
CA LYS A 34 11.70 -17.39 14.31
C LYS A 34 12.29 -17.05 12.94
N HIS A 35 11.68 -17.55 11.87
CA HIS A 35 12.15 -17.35 10.50
C HIS A 35 11.33 -16.31 9.73
N TRP A 36 10.51 -15.51 10.44
CA TRP A 36 9.72 -14.44 9.84
C TRP A 36 10.61 -13.33 9.28
N PRO A 37 10.44 -12.91 8.02
CA PRO A 37 11.22 -11.82 7.45
C PRO A 37 10.95 -10.52 8.21
N LYS A 38 11.98 -9.93 8.82
CA LYS A 38 11.84 -8.66 9.58
C LYS A 38 11.32 -7.52 8.73
N THR A 39 11.66 -7.50 7.45
CA THR A 39 11.19 -6.54 6.45
C THR A 39 9.65 -6.51 6.38
N THR A 40 9.01 -7.66 6.53
CA THR A 40 7.55 -7.78 6.46
C THR A 40 6.86 -7.06 7.61
N LEU A 41 7.46 -7.04 8.81
CA LEU A 41 6.92 -6.27 9.94
C LEU A 41 6.98 -4.77 9.67
N CYS A 42 8.06 -4.27 9.06
CA CYS A 42 8.14 -2.87 8.65
C CYS A 42 7.09 -2.53 7.61
N ILE A 43 6.87 -3.41 6.63
CA ILE A 43 5.85 -3.24 5.58
C ILE A 43 4.45 -3.14 6.20
N VAL A 44 4.10 -4.07 7.09
CA VAL A 44 2.79 -4.10 7.75
C VAL A 44 2.58 -2.88 8.65
N SER A 45 3.61 -2.47 9.41
CA SER A 45 3.54 -1.28 10.25
C SER A 45 3.38 0.00 9.43
N ASN A 46 4.11 0.13 8.33
CA ASN A 46 3.99 1.26 7.43
C ASN A 46 2.59 1.34 6.81
N GLU A 47 2.04 0.21 6.37
CA GLU A 47 0.67 0.16 5.84
C GLU A 47 -0.37 0.54 6.89
N PHE A 48 -0.22 0.04 8.13
CA PHE A 48 -1.09 0.44 9.23
C PHE A 48 -1.09 1.96 9.44
N CYS A 49 0.08 2.59 9.52
CA CYS A 49 0.22 4.04 9.71
C CYS A 49 -0.37 4.82 8.52
N GLU A 50 -0.15 4.34 7.30
CA GLU A 50 -0.71 4.96 6.09
C GLU A 50 -2.24 4.88 6.09
N ARG A 51 -2.82 3.71 6.42
CA ARG A 51 -4.28 3.56 6.52
C ARG A 51 -4.87 4.44 7.61
N LEU A 52 -4.22 4.48 8.78
CA LEU A 52 -4.63 5.37 9.88
C LEU A 52 -4.71 6.83 9.41
N SER A 53 -3.65 7.32 8.78
CA SER A 53 -3.57 8.71 8.27
C SER A 53 -4.59 8.98 7.17
N TYR A 54 -4.72 8.08 6.20
CA TYR A 54 -5.64 8.24 5.08
C TYR A 54 -7.10 8.27 5.53
N TYR A 55 -7.53 7.29 6.34
CA TYR A 55 -8.92 7.23 6.80
C TYR A 55 -9.23 8.31 7.82
N GLY A 56 -8.25 8.72 8.64
CA GLY A 56 -8.39 9.87 9.53
C GLY A 56 -8.62 11.17 8.77
N MET A 57 -7.79 11.46 7.77
CA MET A 57 -7.95 12.62 6.89
C MET A 57 -9.28 12.57 6.12
N ARG A 58 -9.62 11.42 5.54
CA ARG A 58 -10.87 11.23 4.79
C ARG A 58 -12.12 11.46 5.65
N ALA A 59 -12.10 11.07 6.92
CA ALA A 59 -13.23 11.24 7.83
C ALA A 59 -13.57 12.72 8.09
N VAL A 60 -12.58 13.60 8.08
CA VAL A 60 -12.76 15.03 8.29
C VAL A 60 -12.79 15.85 6.98
N LEU A 61 -12.46 15.21 5.85
CA LEU A 61 -12.29 15.90 4.55
C LEU A 61 -13.54 16.67 4.13
N THR A 62 -14.73 16.09 4.23
CA THR A 62 -15.98 16.74 3.84
C THR A 62 -16.23 18.01 4.66
N PHE A 63 -15.98 17.93 5.97
CA PHE A 63 -16.14 19.08 6.86
C PHE A 63 -15.07 20.15 6.59
N TYR A 64 -13.86 19.74 6.27
CA TYR A 64 -12.78 20.63 5.89
C TYR A 64 -13.13 21.41 4.63
N VAL A 65 -13.65 20.74 3.61
CA VAL A 65 -14.06 21.34 2.35
C VAL A 65 -15.23 22.35 2.55
N ILE A 66 -16.18 22.02 3.43
CA ILE A 66 -17.30 22.92 3.73
C ILE A 66 -16.84 24.14 4.56
N ASN A 67 -16.14 23.89 5.66
CA ASN A 67 -15.87 24.94 6.67
C ASN A 67 -14.62 25.76 6.35
N VAL A 68 -13.65 25.20 5.66
CA VAL A 68 -12.35 25.83 5.37
C VAL A 68 -12.29 26.34 3.94
N LEU A 69 -12.66 25.50 2.95
CA LEU A 69 -12.69 25.92 1.54
C LEU A 69 -13.97 26.71 1.19
N GLY A 70 -14.98 26.72 2.06
CA GLY A 70 -16.21 27.47 1.87
C GLY A 70 -17.10 26.93 0.74
N PHE A 71 -16.95 25.68 0.33
CA PHE A 71 -17.77 25.10 -0.72
C PHE A 71 -19.17 24.79 -0.19
N HIS A 72 -20.20 25.06 -0.99
CA HIS A 72 -21.57 24.66 -0.69
C HIS A 72 -21.69 23.12 -0.62
N GLY A 73 -22.66 22.59 0.14
CA GLY A 73 -22.77 21.16 0.43
C GLY A 73 -22.73 20.24 -0.77
N ASP A 74 -23.35 20.63 -1.89
CA ASP A 74 -23.34 19.84 -3.14
C ASP A 74 -21.94 19.79 -3.77
N LEU A 75 -21.25 20.92 -3.84
CA LEU A 75 -19.89 20.99 -4.37
C LEU A 75 -18.89 20.21 -3.51
N SER A 76 -19.03 20.25 -2.18
CA SER A 76 -18.15 19.48 -1.30
C SER A 76 -18.36 17.97 -1.45
N THR A 77 -19.59 17.52 -1.70
CA THR A 77 -19.90 16.13 -2.00
C THR A 77 -19.28 15.70 -3.33
N ILE A 78 -19.40 16.52 -4.36
CA ILE A 78 -18.78 16.26 -5.67
C ILE A 78 -17.26 16.18 -5.51
N PHE A 79 -16.65 17.14 -4.81
CA PHE A 79 -15.21 17.17 -4.57
C PHE A 79 -14.73 15.92 -3.83
N PHE A 80 -15.42 15.51 -2.78
CA PHE A 80 -15.13 14.28 -2.03
C PHE A 80 -15.21 13.03 -2.92
N ASN A 81 -16.24 12.94 -3.77
CA ASN A 81 -16.38 11.82 -4.70
C ASN A 81 -15.29 11.82 -5.78
N CYS A 82 -14.94 12.97 -6.34
CA CYS A 82 -13.83 13.11 -7.28
C CYS A 82 -12.50 12.68 -6.66
N PHE A 83 -12.23 13.09 -5.42
CA PHE A 83 -11.06 12.63 -4.68
C PHE A 83 -11.04 11.11 -4.51
N ASN A 84 -12.17 10.50 -4.13
CA ASN A 84 -12.28 9.05 -4.01
C ASN A 84 -12.02 8.34 -5.36
N VAL A 85 -12.66 8.81 -6.44
CA VAL A 85 -12.46 8.26 -7.79
C VAL A 85 -10.98 8.32 -8.17
N LEU A 86 -10.31 9.43 -7.91
CA LEU A 86 -8.88 9.57 -8.17
C LEU A 86 -8.06 8.54 -7.36
N CYS A 87 -8.36 8.36 -6.07
CA CYS A 87 -7.72 7.35 -5.22
C CYS A 87 -7.95 5.89 -5.69
N PHE A 88 -9.03 5.63 -6.43
CA PHE A 88 -9.30 4.31 -7.01
C PHE A 88 -8.71 4.11 -8.42
N LEU A 89 -8.46 5.17 -9.16
CA LEU A 89 -7.83 5.11 -10.48
C LEU A 89 -6.29 5.04 -10.41
N THR A 90 -5.70 5.75 -9.45
CA THR A 90 -4.23 5.81 -9.32
C THR A 90 -3.53 4.48 -9.03
N PRO A 91 -4.14 3.46 -8.37
CA PRO A 91 -3.57 2.13 -8.27
C PRO A 91 -3.22 1.46 -9.60
N ILE A 92 -4.02 1.71 -10.64
CA ILE A 92 -3.77 1.18 -11.99
C ILE A 92 -2.47 1.78 -12.55
N LEU A 93 -2.29 3.09 -12.39
CA LEU A 93 -1.06 3.78 -12.80
C LEU A 93 0.14 3.30 -11.97
N GLY A 94 -0.05 3.14 -10.66
CA GLY A 94 0.99 2.65 -9.75
C GLY A 94 1.48 1.26 -10.12
N SER A 95 0.59 0.32 -10.44
CA SER A 95 0.97 -1.03 -10.86
C SER A 95 1.69 -1.04 -12.21
N ILE A 96 1.24 -0.26 -13.20
CA ILE A 96 1.90 -0.16 -14.50
C ILE A 96 3.34 0.37 -14.34
N ILE A 97 3.54 1.39 -13.51
CA ILE A 97 4.87 1.96 -13.25
C ILE A 97 5.77 0.96 -12.52
N ALA A 98 5.21 0.25 -11.52
CA ALA A 98 5.96 -0.70 -10.72
C ALA A 98 6.39 -1.94 -11.50
N ASP A 99 5.51 -2.47 -12.35
CA ASP A 99 5.79 -3.70 -13.08
C ASP A 99 6.52 -3.44 -14.40
N GLY A 100 6.30 -2.25 -15.02
CA GLY A 100 6.84 -1.94 -16.35
C GLY A 100 8.17 -1.20 -16.36
N TYR A 101 8.47 -0.35 -15.36
CA TYR A 101 9.57 0.62 -15.48
C TYR A 101 10.55 0.62 -14.32
N ILE A 102 10.12 0.79 -13.10
CA ILE A 102 10.99 1.15 -11.97
C ILE A 102 11.19 0.00 -10.97
N GLY A 103 10.27 -0.95 -10.97
CA GLY A 103 10.23 -2.03 -9.97
C GLY A 103 9.50 -1.63 -8.69
N LYS A 104 8.94 -2.62 -7.99
CA LYS A 104 8.03 -2.44 -6.84
C LYS A 104 8.65 -1.62 -5.70
N PHE A 105 9.89 -1.89 -5.32
CA PHE A 105 10.56 -1.19 -4.22
C PHE A 105 10.72 0.31 -4.49
N TRP A 106 11.27 0.67 -5.65
CA TRP A 106 11.49 2.07 -6.00
C TRP A 106 10.18 2.83 -6.22
N THR A 107 9.16 2.16 -6.73
CA THR A 107 7.82 2.75 -6.86
C THR A 107 7.24 3.07 -5.48
N ILE A 108 7.28 2.11 -4.53
CA ILE A 108 6.81 2.34 -3.15
C ILE A 108 7.57 3.52 -2.52
N PHE A 109 8.90 3.54 -2.64
CA PHE A 109 9.73 4.60 -2.05
C PHE A 109 9.41 5.99 -2.63
N SER A 110 9.38 6.11 -3.96
CA SER A 110 9.10 7.39 -4.64
C SER A 110 7.69 7.89 -4.34
N VAL A 111 6.70 7.01 -4.41
CA VAL A 111 5.29 7.38 -4.19
C VAL A 111 5.02 7.70 -2.71
N SER A 112 5.73 7.05 -1.77
CA SER A 112 5.66 7.41 -0.35
C SER A 112 6.21 8.81 -0.07
N ILE A 113 7.27 9.22 -0.74
CA ILE A 113 7.79 10.59 -0.66
C ILE A 113 6.76 11.59 -1.20
N VAL A 114 6.16 11.30 -2.36
CA VAL A 114 5.10 12.13 -2.95
C VAL A 114 3.92 12.27 -2.00
N TYR A 115 3.48 11.18 -1.38
CA TYR A 115 2.42 11.18 -0.37
C TYR A 115 2.77 12.05 0.85
N ALA A 116 3.99 11.92 1.37
CA ALA A 116 4.45 12.74 2.50
C ALA A 116 4.50 14.23 2.15
N ILE A 117 4.95 14.59 0.95
CA ILE A 117 4.93 15.97 0.46
C ILE A 117 3.48 16.51 0.41
N GLY A 118 2.53 15.71 -0.09
CA GLY A 118 1.12 16.09 -0.12
C GLY A 118 0.56 16.38 1.28
N LEU A 119 0.90 15.56 2.28
CA LEU A 119 0.50 15.78 3.68
C LEU A 119 1.14 17.06 4.26
N ILE A 120 2.41 17.32 3.96
CA ILE A 120 3.11 18.54 4.40
C ILE A 120 2.45 19.79 3.81
N ILE A 121 2.15 19.78 2.51
CA ILE A 121 1.47 20.90 1.84
C ILE A 121 0.12 21.16 2.49
N LEU A 122 -0.69 20.12 2.71
CA LEU A 122 -2.00 20.25 3.35
C LEU A 122 -1.88 20.80 4.79
N THR A 123 -0.87 20.34 5.54
CA THR A 123 -0.61 20.81 6.91
C THR A 123 -0.21 22.28 6.93
N ILE A 124 0.70 22.70 6.04
CA ILE A 124 1.14 24.11 5.95
C ILE A 124 -0.02 25.00 5.55
N SER A 125 -0.84 24.57 4.57
CA SER A 125 -2.01 25.32 4.14
C SER A 125 -3.00 25.54 5.29
N SER A 126 -3.21 24.52 6.13
CA SER A 126 -4.10 24.60 7.29
C SER A 126 -3.65 25.62 8.34
N PHE A 127 -2.35 25.93 8.44
CA PHE A 127 -1.84 26.99 9.33
C PHE A 127 -2.04 28.41 8.79
N GLN A 128 -2.13 28.58 7.48
CA GLN A 128 -2.21 29.90 6.83
C GLN A 128 -3.63 30.36 6.52
N ARG A 129 -4.63 29.78 7.18
CA ARG A 129 -6.06 29.91 6.90
C ARG A 129 -6.57 31.33 6.70
N ASP A 130 -6.04 32.34 7.40
CA ASP A 130 -6.67 33.65 7.52
C ASP A 130 -6.09 34.74 6.61
N GLN A 131 -5.08 34.53 5.80
CA GLN A 131 -4.36 35.62 5.12
C GLN A 131 -4.05 35.43 3.63
N SER A 132 -4.44 34.36 2.96
CA SER A 132 -3.99 34.13 1.59
C SER A 132 -5.08 33.64 0.64
N SER A 133 -5.27 34.35 -0.48
CA SER A 133 -6.06 33.87 -1.63
C SER A 133 -5.50 32.54 -2.26
N VAL A 134 -4.31 32.15 -1.84
CA VAL A 134 -3.61 30.93 -2.32
C VAL A 134 -4.06 29.69 -1.56
N HIS A 135 -4.64 29.87 -0.37
CA HIS A 135 -5.05 28.79 0.53
C HIS A 135 -5.90 27.69 -0.16
N PRO A 136 -7.03 27.98 -0.83
CA PRO A 136 -7.87 26.93 -1.39
C PRO A 136 -7.16 26.14 -2.51
N TRP A 137 -6.28 26.76 -3.26
CA TRP A 137 -5.51 26.10 -4.32
C TRP A 137 -4.43 25.16 -3.77
N MET A 138 -3.75 25.57 -2.70
CA MET A 138 -2.75 24.71 -2.03
C MET A 138 -3.41 23.45 -1.46
N ASP A 139 -4.59 23.56 -0.88
CA ASP A 139 -5.33 22.43 -0.35
C ASP A 139 -5.73 21.43 -1.44
N ILE A 140 -6.27 21.94 -2.54
CA ILE A 140 -6.65 21.12 -3.69
C ILE A 140 -5.43 20.40 -4.27
N VAL A 141 -4.31 21.10 -4.45
CA VAL A 141 -3.07 20.50 -4.94
C VAL A 141 -2.54 19.44 -3.96
N GLY A 142 -2.54 19.74 -2.66
CA GLY A 142 -2.14 18.78 -1.62
C GLY A 142 -2.99 17.51 -1.65
N LEU A 143 -4.31 17.63 -1.76
CA LEU A 143 -5.23 16.51 -1.84
C LEU A 143 -5.05 15.67 -3.12
N ILE A 144 -4.81 16.31 -4.26
CA ILE A 144 -4.49 15.60 -5.51
C ILE A 144 -3.19 14.79 -5.35
N ILE A 145 -2.14 15.38 -4.79
CA ILE A 145 -0.86 14.70 -4.53
C ILE A 145 -1.06 13.52 -3.57
N ILE A 146 -1.85 13.69 -2.51
CA ILE A 146 -2.20 12.61 -1.56
C ILE A 146 -2.94 11.47 -2.29
N ALA A 147 -3.90 11.79 -3.16
CA ALA A 147 -4.64 10.79 -3.91
C ALA A 147 -3.74 9.95 -4.83
N PHE A 148 -2.80 10.59 -5.52
CA PHE A 148 -1.77 9.89 -6.32
C PHE A 148 -0.86 9.03 -5.44
N GLY A 149 -0.42 9.57 -4.31
CA GLY A 149 0.45 8.87 -3.36
C GLY A 149 -0.20 7.61 -2.79
N THR A 150 -1.35 7.75 -2.14
CA THR A 150 -2.03 6.60 -1.50
C THR A 150 -2.48 5.54 -2.51
N GLY A 151 -2.95 5.96 -3.68
CA GLY A 151 -3.38 5.03 -4.73
C GLY A 151 -2.21 4.21 -5.29
N GLY A 152 -1.08 4.86 -5.61
CA GLY A 152 0.09 4.21 -6.18
C GLY A 152 0.76 3.20 -5.23
N ILE A 153 0.69 3.42 -3.91
CA ILE A 153 1.27 2.53 -2.90
C ILE A 153 0.50 1.21 -2.78
N LYS A 154 -0.83 1.25 -2.78
CA LYS A 154 -1.71 0.10 -2.46
C LYS A 154 -1.35 -1.23 -3.15
N PRO A 155 -1.27 -1.31 -4.50
CA PRO A 155 -1.00 -2.57 -5.17
C PRO A 155 0.44 -3.03 -4.95
N CYS A 156 1.39 -2.09 -4.87
CA CYS A 156 2.81 -2.40 -4.79
C CYS A 156 3.21 -2.98 -3.44
N VAL A 157 2.68 -2.43 -2.33
CA VAL A 157 3.04 -2.86 -0.96
C VAL A 157 2.57 -4.28 -0.67
N SER A 158 1.34 -4.63 -1.04
CA SER A 158 0.82 -5.98 -0.82
C SER A 158 1.61 -7.04 -1.60
N ALA A 159 1.88 -6.78 -2.87
CA ALA A 159 2.67 -7.65 -3.74
C ALA A 159 4.13 -7.76 -3.26
N PHE A 160 4.77 -6.63 -2.94
CA PHE A 160 6.15 -6.61 -2.45
C PHE A 160 6.32 -7.35 -1.13
N GLY A 161 5.34 -7.24 -0.22
CA GLY A 161 5.37 -7.99 1.03
C GLY A 161 5.19 -9.49 0.84
N GLY A 162 4.36 -9.93 -0.10
CA GLY A 162 4.21 -11.32 -0.48
C GLY A 162 5.48 -11.89 -1.11
N ASP A 163 6.19 -11.10 -1.93
CA ASP A 163 7.44 -11.49 -2.58
C ASP A 163 8.62 -11.71 -1.61
N GLN A 164 8.49 -11.31 -0.33
CA GLN A 164 9.50 -11.57 0.70
C GLN A 164 9.54 -13.03 1.15
N PHE A 165 8.52 -13.81 0.81
CA PHE A 165 8.41 -15.21 1.17
C PHE A 165 8.74 -16.10 -0.02
N GLU A 166 9.38 -17.26 0.26
CA GLU A 166 9.59 -18.27 -0.77
C GLU A 166 8.27 -18.93 -1.17
N LYS A 167 8.11 -19.23 -2.47
CA LYS A 167 6.87 -19.84 -3.03
C LYS A 167 6.41 -21.13 -2.34
N ARG A 168 7.33 -21.84 -1.64
CA ARG A 168 7.02 -23.05 -0.88
C ARG A 168 6.48 -22.80 0.53
N GLN A 169 6.51 -21.56 0.98
CA GLN A 169 6.05 -21.15 2.32
C GLN A 169 4.60 -20.65 2.30
N GLU A 170 3.71 -21.34 1.61
CA GLU A 170 2.30 -20.94 1.43
C GLU A 170 1.59 -20.59 2.74
N ARG A 171 1.88 -21.35 3.82
CA ARG A 171 1.30 -21.07 5.13
C ARG A 171 1.78 -19.74 5.71
N MET A 172 3.06 -19.38 5.54
CA MET A 172 3.60 -18.09 6.00
C MET A 172 3.03 -16.95 5.18
N ILE A 173 2.87 -17.14 3.88
CA ILE A 173 2.22 -16.16 2.99
C ILE A 173 0.76 -15.92 3.41
N SER A 174 0.02 -16.99 3.70
CA SER A 174 -1.37 -16.89 4.18
C SER A 174 -1.48 -16.11 5.51
N VAL A 175 -0.59 -16.41 6.46
CA VAL A 175 -0.53 -15.68 7.73
C VAL A 175 -0.16 -14.21 7.52
N TYR A 176 0.81 -13.92 6.62
CA TYR A 176 1.17 -12.55 6.25
C TYR A 176 -0.04 -11.78 5.75
N PHE A 177 -0.76 -12.29 4.77
CA PHE A 177 -1.95 -11.60 4.25
C PHE A 177 -3.04 -11.42 5.31
N SER A 178 -3.21 -12.39 6.20
CA SER A 178 -4.18 -12.26 7.31
C SER A 178 -3.81 -11.11 8.25
N VAL A 179 -2.54 -11.00 8.64
CA VAL A 179 -2.04 -9.90 9.48
C VAL A 179 -2.10 -8.57 8.73
N PHE A 180 -1.74 -8.56 7.46
CA PHE A 180 -1.77 -7.38 6.60
C PHE A 180 -3.19 -6.80 6.50
N TYR A 181 -4.18 -7.63 6.18
CA TYR A 181 -5.59 -7.21 6.13
C TYR A 181 -6.14 -6.81 7.49
N PHE A 182 -5.73 -7.48 8.57
CA PHE A 182 -6.09 -7.07 9.91
C PHE A 182 -5.57 -5.66 10.21
N CYS A 183 -4.32 -5.36 9.90
CA CYS A 183 -3.73 -4.03 10.11
C CYS A 183 -4.39 -2.95 9.26
N ILE A 184 -4.75 -3.23 8.00
CA ILE A 184 -5.52 -2.32 7.15
C ILE A 184 -6.86 -1.97 7.81
N ASN A 185 -7.62 -2.98 8.25
CA ASN A 185 -8.93 -2.76 8.87
C ASN A 185 -8.81 -2.06 10.23
N ALA A 186 -7.84 -2.44 11.05
CA ALA A 186 -7.59 -1.79 12.33
C ALA A 186 -7.20 -0.31 12.14
N GLY A 187 -6.27 -0.02 11.21
CA GLY A 187 -5.87 1.36 10.88
C GLY A 187 -7.04 2.20 10.37
N SER A 188 -7.86 1.64 9.48
CA SER A 188 -9.03 2.33 8.92
C SER A 188 -10.09 2.61 10.00
N MET A 189 -10.37 1.65 10.85
CA MET A 189 -11.32 1.80 11.95
C MET A 189 -10.84 2.86 12.95
N ILE A 190 -9.61 2.74 13.42
CA ILE A 190 -9.03 3.69 14.39
C ILE A 190 -8.98 5.10 13.79
N GLY A 191 -8.48 5.27 12.56
CA GLY A 191 -8.42 6.57 11.89
C GLY A 191 -9.80 7.19 11.68
N GLY A 192 -10.78 6.40 11.25
CA GLY A 192 -12.14 6.87 11.02
C GLY A 192 -12.89 7.27 12.30
N PHE A 193 -12.58 6.65 13.44
CA PHE A 193 -13.21 7.01 14.72
C PHE A 193 -12.46 8.10 15.47
N ILE A 194 -11.13 8.07 15.48
CA ILE A 194 -10.34 9.03 16.27
C ILE A 194 -10.38 10.43 15.65
N ALA A 195 -10.25 10.55 14.34
CA ALA A 195 -10.14 11.86 13.70
C ALA A 195 -11.36 12.79 13.96
N PRO A 196 -12.62 12.31 13.91
CA PRO A 196 -13.77 13.16 14.25
C PRO A 196 -13.85 13.59 15.72
N ILE A 197 -13.20 12.88 16.66
CA ILE A 197 -13.19 13.22 18.09
C ILE A 197 -12.34 14.48 18.36
N PHE A 198 -11.27 14.64 17.61
CA PHE A 198 -10.36 15.80 17.73
C PHE A 198 -10.74 17.00 16.84
N ARG A 199 -11.92 16.99 16.28
CA ARG A 199 -12.44 18.04 15.39
C ARG A 199 -13.04 19.28 16.13
#